data_f60b8c71921cf6fdea93515e43e65f4e
#
_entry.id   f60b8c71921cf6fdea93515e43e65f4e
#
_cell.length_a   1.000
_cell.length_b   1.000
_cell.length_c   1.000
_cell.angle_alpha   90.00
_cell.angle_beta   90.00
_cell.angle_gamma   90.00
#
_symmetry.space_group_name_H-M   'P 1'
#
loop_
_entity.id
_entity.type
_entity.pdbx_description
1 polymer ?
#
loop_
_entity_poly.entity_id
_entity_poly.type
_entity_poly.pdbx_seq_one_letter_code
_entity_poly.pdbx_strand_id
1 'polypeptide(L)'
;MIGDPSGKSEERNLLDEETLRSNQTGIQRQLEKFLDFSEGPAQAEIVNNYDWMKGFSFLSFLRDVGKHITINYMMTKDSVQKRIQGGNGISFTEFTYQLVQGYDFYWLNINK
;
A
#
# COMPACT_ATOMS: atom_id res chain seq x y z
N MET A 1 -5.45 -3.57 4.09
CA MET A 1 -5.03 -3.55 5.50
C MET A 1 -4.59 -2.15 5.93
N ILE A 2 -3.63 -1.52 5.27
CA ILE A 2 -3.24 -0.12 5.53
C ILE A 2 -3.80 0.74 4.41
N GLY A 3 -4.63 1.74 4.73
CA GLY A 3 -5.30 2.57 3.75
C GLY A 3 -4.49 3.80 3.36
N ASP A 4 -4.57 4.19 2.09
CA ASP A 4 -4.03 5.45 1.58
C ASP A 4 -4.78 6.64 2.22
N PRO A 5 -4.09 7.56 2.93
CA PRO A 5 -4.72 8.73 3.53
C PRO A 5 -5.12 9.82 2.51
N SER A 6 -4.69 9.71 1.27
CA SER A 6 -4.90 10.75 0.25
C SER A 6 -6.38 11.00 -0.02
N GLY A 7 -6.79 12.28 0.03
CA GLY A 7 -8.15 12.71 -0.24
C GLY A 7 -9.18 12.30 0.82
N LYS A 8 -8.74 11.88 2.01
CA LYS A 8 -9.61 11.49 3.12
C LYS A 8 -9.38 12.37 4.35
N SER A 9 -10.47 12.69 5.03
CA SER A 9 -10.47 13.40 6.33
C SER A 9 -10.34 12.46 7.52
N GLU A 10 -10.65 11.17 7.33
CA GLU A 10 -10.66 10.14 8.36
C GLU A 10 -9.89 8.90 7.90
N GLU A 11 -9.43 8.09 8.86
CA GLU A 11 -8.78 6.82 8.58
C GLU A 11 -9.73 5.87 7.85
N ARG A 12 -9.20 5.15 6.85
CA ARG A 12 -9.95 4.10 6.18
C ARG A 12 -10.16 2.90 7.10
N ASN A 13 -11.29 2.22 6.94
CA ASN A 13 -11.54 0.95 7.61
C ASN A 13 -10.45 -0.06 7.28
N LEU A 14 -9.88 -0.66 8.31
CA LEU A 14 -8.90 -1.73 8.16
C LEU A 14 -9.62 -3.02 7.80
N LEU A 15 -9.26 -3.61 6.67
CA LEU A 15 -9.83 -4.84 6.17
C LEU A 15 -8.99 -6.05 6.62
N ASP A 16 -9.65 -7.15 6.89
CA ASP A 16 -9.01 -8.45 7.10
C ASP A 16 -8.57 -9.10 5.77
N GLU A 17 -7.80 -10.19 5.85
CA GLU A 17 -7.27 -10.85 4.67
C GLU A 17 -8.37 -11.45 3.79
N GLU A 18 -9.41 -12.02 4.37
CA GLU A 18 -10.52 -12.64 3.64
C GLU A 18 -11.24 -11.61 2.78
N THR A 19 -11.58 -10.47 3.37
CA THR A 19 -12.22 -9.35 2.66
C THR A 19 -11.31 -8.80 1.57
N LEU A 20 -10.00 -8.67 1.82
CA LEU A 20 -9.03 -8.23 0.80
C LEU A 20 -9.00 -9.18 -0.41
N ARG A 21 -8.95 -10.50 -0.18
CA ARG A 21 -8.94 -11.51 -1.26
C ARG A 21 -10.24 -11.50 -2.05
N SER A 22 -11.37 -11.36 -1.37
CA SER A 22 -12.67 -11.24 -2.02
C SER A 22 -12.74 -9.99 -2.92
N ASN A 23 -12.29 -8.84 -2.41
CA ASN A 23 -12.24 -7.59 -3.18
C ASN A 23 -11.28 -7.70 -4.38
N GLN A 24 -10.10 -8.32 -4.20
CA GLN A 24 -9.16 -8.57 -5.29
C GLN A 24 -9.79 -9.38 -6.41
N THR A 25 -10.52 -10.45 -6.07
CA THR A 25 -11.24 -11.27 -7.04
C THR A 25 -12.29 -10.44 -7.80
N GLY A 26 -13.02 -9.57 -7.09
CA GLY A 26 -13.99 -8.67 -7.71
C GLY A 26 -13.37 -7.69 -8.71
N ILE A 27 -12.21 -7.12 -8.36
CA ILE A 27 -11.44 -6.22 -9.23
C ILE A 27 -10.90 -6.98 -10.44
N GLN A 28 -10.33 -8.19 -10.24
CA GLN A 28 -9.82 -9.01 -11.33
C GLN A 28 -10.89 -9.28 -12.39
N ARG A 29 -12.09 -9.71 -11.99
CA ARG A 29 -13.22 -9.95 -12.91
C ARG A 29 -13.60 -8.73 -13.75
N GLN A 30 -13.39 -7.53 -13.23
CA GLN A 30 -13.63 -6.30 -13.99
C GLN A 30 -12.50 -6.03 -14.98
N LEU A 31 -11.25 -6.26 -14.58
CA LEU A 31 -10.06 -6.05 -15.41
C LEU A 31 -9.95 -7.07 -16.55
N GLU A 32 -10.42 -8.31 -16.36
CA GLU A 32 -10.48 -9.37 -17.40
C GLU A 32 -11.27 -8.95 -18.65
N LYS A 33 -12.09 -7.91 -18.55
CA LYS A 33 -12.80 -7.33 -19.71
C LYS A 33 -11.90 -6.47 -20.62
N PHE A 34 -10.74 -6.05 -20.13
CA PHE A 34 -9.85 -5.10 -20.78
C PHE A 34 -8.42 -5.60 -20.93
N LEU A 35 -8.01 -6.54 -20.09
CA LEU A 35 -6.66 -7.07 -20.01
C LEU A 35 -6.69 -8.58 -20.24
N ASP A 36 -5.66 -9.08 -20.92
CA ASP A 36 -5.50 -10.51 -21.17
C ASP A 36 -4.70 -11.16 -20.03
N PHE A 37 -5.35 -12.03 -19.29
CA PHE A 37 -4.76 -12.81 -18.20
C PHE A 37 -4.38 -14.23 -18.63
N SER A 38 -4.56 -14.59 -19.91
CA SER A 38 -4.13 -15.90 -20.43
C SER A 38 -2.61 -16.00 -20.48
N GLU A 39 -2.09 -17.22 -20.40
CA GLU A 39 -0.66 -17.46 -20.48
C GLU A 39 -0.06 -16.93 -21.78
N GLY A 40 0.99 -16.13 -21.68
CA GLY A 40 1.65 -15.54 -22.83
C GLY A 40 2.67 -14.45 -22.48
N PRO A 41 3.42 -13.97 -23.46
CA PRO A 41 4.49 -12.99 -23.22
C PRO A 41 3.99 -11.60 -22.77
N ALA A 42 2.69 -11.33 -22.94
CA ALA A 42 2.04 -10.07 -22.54
C ALA A 42 0.92 -10.31 -21.52
N GLN A 43 0.97 -11.42 -20.79
CA GLN A 43 -0.01 -11.77 -19.78
C GLN A 43 -0.11 -10.68 -18.71
N ALA A 44 -1.33 -10.24 -18.41
CA ALA A 44 -1.59 -9.41 -17.25
C ALA A 44 -1.52 -10.23 -15.96
N GLU A 45 -1.01 -9.63 -14.89
CA GLU A 45 -0.93 -10.27 -13.58
C GLU A 45 -1.46 -9.33 -12.50
N ILE A 46 -2.28 -9.85 -11.59
CA ILE A 46 -2.64 -9.15 -10.36
C ILE A 46 -1.79 -9.70 -9.22
N VAL A 47 -1.04 -8.80 -8.60
CA VAL A 47 -0.24 -9.11 -7.41
C VAL A 47 -0.84 -8.40 -6.19
N ASN A 48 -0.69 -8.99 -5.01
CA ASN A 48 -1.15 -8.40 -3.76
C ASN A 48 0.04 -8.15 -2.85
N ASN A 49 0.26 -6.90 -2.48
CA ASN A 49 1.38 -6.53 -1.63
C ASN A 49 1.37 -7.20 -0.26
N TYR A 50 0.24 -7.67 0.21
CA TYR A 50 0.17 -8.47 1.42
C TYR A 50 1.07 -9.72 1.34
N ASP A 51 1.25 -10.31 0.16
CA ASP A 51 2.02 -11.54 -0.01
C ASP A 51 3.51 -11.37 0.30
N TRP A 52 4.09 -10.21 0.02
CA TRP A 52 5.49 -9.92 0.41
C TRP A 52 5.60 -9.15 1.71
N MET A 53 4.58 -8.37 2.10
CA MET A 53 4.62 -7.58 3.33
C MET A 53 4.39 -8.43 4.58
N LYS A 54 3.55 -9.45 4.52
CA LYS A 54 3.21 -10.30 5.69
C LYS A 54 4.41 -11.01 6.33
N GLY A 55 5.48 -11.20 5.56
CA GLY A 55 6.70 -11.84 6.04
C GLY A 55 7.61 -10.93 6.88
N PHE A 56 7.40 -9.61 6.87
CA PHE A 56 8.18 -8.69 7.68
C PHE A 56 7.80 -8.77 9.15
N SER A 57 8.81 -8.91 10.02
CA SER A 57 8.64 -8.47 11.40
C SER A 57 8.68 -6.94 11.47
N PHE A 58 8.07 -6.37 12.50
CA PHE A 58 8.12 -4.92 12.73
C PHE A 58 9.57 -4.39 12.79
N LEU A 59 10.44 -5.10 13.49
CA LEU A 59 11.85 -4.71 13.61
C LEU A 59 12.60 -4.80 12.28
N SER A 60 12.37 -5.86 11.48
CA SER A 60 12.97 -5.98 10.15
C SER A 60 12.52 -4.85 9.25
N PHE A 61 11.23 -4.51 9.23
CA PHE A 61 10.71 -3.42 8.42
C PHE A 61 11.32 -2.06 8.80
N LEU A 62 11.42 -1.75 10.10
CA LEU A 62 12.07 -0.53 10.56
C LEU A 62 13.55 -0.47 10.15
N ARG A 63 14.27 -1.58 10.29
CA ARG A 63 15.69 -1.66 9.97
C ARG A 63 15.96 -1.57 8.48
N ASP A 64 15.19 -2.27 7.66
CA ASP A 64 15.50 -2.50 6.25
C ASP A 64 14.82 -1.47 5.33
N VAL A 65 13.67 -0.95 5.73
CA VAL A 65 12.89 0.05 4.98
C VAL A 65 12.92 1.42 5.67
N GLY A 66 12.58 1.47 6.95
CA GLY A 66 12.43 2.73 7.69
C GLY A 66 13.68 3.60 7.72
N LYS A 67 14.87 3.00 7.73
CA LYS A 67 16.15 3.74 7.74
C LYS A 67 16.41 4.60 6.50
N HIS A 68 15.72 4.34 5.39
CA HIS A 68 15.96 5.02 4.12
C HIS A 68 15.15 6.30 3.94
N ILE A 69 14.27 6.62 4.89
CA ILE A 69 13.41 7.81 4.80
C ILE A 69 13.42 8.57 6.13
N THR A 70 13.39 9.89 6.06
CA THR A 70 13.34 10.73 7.26
C THR A 70 11.91 11.14 7.59
N ILE A 71 11.60 11.30 8.87
CA ILE A 71 10.32 11.86 9.34
C ILE A 71 10.07 13.23 8.71
N ASN A 72 11.10 14.08 8.62
CA ASN A 72 10.97 15.39 8.01
C ASN A 72 10.44 15.30 6.57
N TYR A 73 10.96 14.39 5.77
CA TYR A 73 10.46 14.16 4.41
C TYR A 73 9.03 13.63 4.42
N MET A 74 8.73 12.65 5.28
CA MET A 74 7.38 12.09 5.39
C MET A 74 6.34 13.17 5.75
N MET A 75 6.72 14.11 6.62
CA MET A 75 5.88 15.24 7.04
C MET A 75 5.59 16.24 5.91
N THR A 76 6.37 16.31 4.84
CA THR A 76 6.13 17.24 3.71
C THR A 76 5.01 16.79 2.78
N LYS A 77 4.52 15.56 2.91
CA LYS A 77 3.48 15.05 2.02
C LYS A 77 2.15 15.77 2.23
N ASP A 78 1.51 16.18 1.15
CA ASP A 78 0.24 16.93 1.18
C ASP A 78 -0.85 16.20 1.97
N SER A 79 -0.95 14.87 1.83
CA SER A 79 -1.92 14.06 2.57
C SER A 79 -1.68 14.13 4.08
N VAL A 80 -0.42 14.13 4.52
CA VAL A 80 -0.04 14.25 5.93
C VAL A 80 -0.34 15.65 6.43
N GLN A 81 0.10 16.68 5.72
CA GLN A 81 -0.12 18.09 6.09
C GLN A 81 -1.60 18.43 6.24
N LYS A 82 -2.43 18.03 5.28
CA LYS A 82 -3.88 18.25 5.33
C LYS A 82 -4.54 17.61 6.54
N ARG A 83 -4.12 16.39 6.93
CA ARG A 83 -4.66 15.69 8.10
C ARG A 83 -4.26 16.39 9.40
N ILE A 84 -3.01 16.82 9.54
CA ILE A 84 -2.52 17.53 10.72
C ILE A 84 -3.22 18.88 10.86
N GLN A 85 -3.32 19.65 9.77
CA GLN A 85 -3.95 20.97 9.76
C GLN A 85 -5.47 20.90 9.97
N GLY A 86 -6.10 19.81 9.52
CA GLY A 86 -7.54 19.56 9.70
C GLY A 86 -7.96 19.21 11.14
N GLY A 87 -7.01 19.09 12.07
CA GLY A 87 -7.28 18.86 13.49
C GLY A 87 -7.57 17.42 13.89
N ASN A 88 -7.83 16.52 12.93
CA ASN A 88 -8.12 15.11 13.23
C ASN A 88 -6.85 14.25 13.40
N GLY A 89 -5.69 14.82 13.09
CA GLY A 89 -4.42 14.11 13.13
C GLY A 89 -4.32 13.00 12.07
N ILE A 90 -3.25 12.23 12.15
CA ILE A 90 -3.02 11.06 11.31
C ILE A 90 -2.52 9.92 12.20
N SER A 91 -3.07 8.72 12.07
CA SER A 91 -2.59 7.56 12.82
C SER A 91 -1.20 7.14 12.35
N PHE A 92 -0.44 6.47 13.21
CA PHE A 92 0.85 5.90 12.81
C PHE A 92 0.69 4.91 11.63
N THR A 93 -0.39 4.15 11.61
CA THR A 93 -0.73 3.22 10.53
C THR A 93 -0.84 3.95 9.19
N GLU A 94 -1.66 5.00 9.11
CA GLU A 94 -1.79 5.80 7.88
C GLU A 94 -0.50 6.53 7.52
N PHE A 95 0.22 7.05 8.51
CA PHE A 95 1.49 7.75 8.30
C PHE A 95 2.53 6.85 7.65
N THR A 96 2.57 5.56 8.02
CA THR A 96 3.50 4.57 7.44
C THR A 96 3.11 4.10 6.04
N TYR A 97 1.92 4.44 5.53
CA TYR A 97 1.48 4.07 4.18
C TYR A 97 2.53 4.39 3.10
N GLN A 98 3.15 5.57 3.18
CA GLN A 98 4.17 5.98 2.22
C GLN A 98 5.41 5.07 2.21
N LEU A 99 5.74 4.45 3.35
CA LEU A 99 6.83 3.45 3.43
C LEU A 99 6.41 2.14 2.76
N VAL A 100 5.18 1.71 3.00
CA VAL A 100 4.62 0.49 2.40
C VAL A 100 4.57 0.63 0.88
N GLN A 101 4.00 1.72 0.38
CA GLN A 101 3.94 1.99 -1.06
C GLN A 101 5.33 2.11 -1.69
N GLY A 102 6.27 2.79 -1.04
CA GLY A 102 7.65 2.90 -1.52
C GLY A 102 8.32 1.53 -1.63
N TYR A 103 8.11 0.65 -0.65
CA TYR A 103 8.61 -0.72 -0.70
C TYR A 103 7.93 -1.55 -1.79
N ASP A 104 6.63 -1.37 -2.04
CA ASP A 104 5.91 -2.05 -3.12
C ASP A 104 6.55 -1.74 -4.49
N PHE A 105 6.87 -0.49 -4.78
CA PHE A 105 7.57 -0.11 -6.01
C PHE A 105 8.96 -0.73 -6.10
N TYR A 106 9.72 -0.73 -5.01
CA TYR A 106 11.02 -1.39 -4.96
C TYR A 106 10.89 -2.89 -5.25
N TRP A 107 9.96 -3.57 -4.56
CA TRP A 107 9.73 -5.00 -4.73
C TRP A 107 9.31 -5.34 -6.18
N LEU A 108 8.38 -4.59 -6.74
CA LEU A 108 7.94 -4.78 -8.13
C LEU A 108 9.10 -4.61 -9.12
N ASN A 109 9.93 -3.59 -8.93
CA ASN A 109 11.08 -3.33 -9.82
C ASN A 109 12.12 -4.45 -9.85
N ILE A 110 12.27 -5.21 -8.76
CA ILE A 110 13.27 -6.31 -8.70
C ILE A 110 12.68 -7.69 -8.98
N ASN A 111 11.36 -7.86 -8.94
CA ASN A 111 10.71 -9.16 -9.08
C ASN A 111 9.82 -9.27 -10.33
N LYS A 112 9.52 -8.17 -11.01
CA LYS A 112 8.67 -8.08 -12.19
C LYS A 112 9.33 -7.23 -13.27
#